data_d7ed3d456fca809e30c83aff0e1f1401
#
_entry.id   d7ed3d456fca809e30c83aff0e1f1401
#
_cell.length_a   1.000
_cell.length_b   1.000
_cell.length_c   1.000
_cell.angle_alpha   90.00
_cell.angle_beta   90.00
_cell.angle_gamma   90.00
#
_symmetry.space_group_name_H-M   'P 1'
#
loop_
_entity.id
_entity.type
_entity.pdbx_description
1 polymer ?
#
loop_
_entity_poly.entity_id
_entity_poly.type
_entity_poly.pdbx_seq_one_letter_code
_entity_poly.pdbx_strand_id
1 'polypeptide(L)'
;ADDIRKLFAKENKTKVDLFSFNGKGACPVCQGKGVIVSDMAFMDSIETVCEACGGLRYSNGVLSYKVHNLNIAEVMDLSAEKACELFSGTVIAEKLTPLLKVGLGYIHLNQSLSTLSGGELQRIKLASFLREKGKIFILDEPTDGLHLKDIDRLISLFDTMVEVGNTIILIEHNLEVLKSSDYVIELGPKGGDQGGRILFEGTPSEMLNAAKSVTRQYLL
;
A
#
# COMPACT_ATOMS: atom_id res chain seq x y z
N ALA A 1 -12.48 -5.75 0.82
CA ALA A 1 -13.34 -6.24 1.93
C ALA A 1 -14.74 -6.62 1.44
N ASP A 2 -15.44 -5.78 0.66
CA ASP A 2 -16.86 -6.01 0.28
C ASP A 2 -17.08 -7.27 -0.57
N ASP A 3 -16.19 -7.55 -1.52
CA ASP A 3 -16.32 -8.75 -2.35
C ASP A 3 -16.10 -10.03 -1.54
N ILE A 4 -15.21 -10.01 -0.54
CA ILE A 4 -15.04 -11.12 0.42
C ILE A 4 -16.33 -11.33 1.22
N ARG A 5 -16.92 -10.26 1.77
CA ARG A 5 -18.20 -10.34 2.50
C ARG A 5 -19.34 -10.90 1.65
N LYS A 6 -19.42 -10.47 0.37
CA LYS A 6 -20.41 -10.98 -0.60
C LYS A 6 -20.19 -12.47 -0.88
N LEU A 7 -18.92 -12.91 -1.00
CA LEU A 7 -18.59 -14.31 -1.21
C LEU A 7 -19.05 -15.16 0.00
N PHE A 8 -18.71 -14.74 1.23
CA PHE A 8 -19.16 -15.43 2.45
C PHE A 8 -20.68 -15.52 2.52
N ALA A 9 -21.38 -14.44 2.21
CA ALA A 9 -22.84 -14.41 2.23
C ALA A 9 -23.45 -15.37 1.20
N LYS A 10 -22.88 -15.42 -0.02
CA LYS A 10 -23.32 -16.29 -1.10
C LYS A 10 -23.13 -17.77 -0.75
N GLU A 11 -21.91 -18.15 -0.36
CA GLU A 11 -21.55 -19.55 -0.05
C GLU A 11 -22.36 -20.09 1.15
N ASN A 12 -22.62 -19.25 2.14
CA ASN A 12 -23.35 -19.64 3.36
C ASN A 12 -24.84 -19.30 3.32
N LYS A 13 -25.38 -18.84 2.19
CA LYS A 13 -26.82 -18.49 1.98
C LYS A 13 -27.36 -17.54 3.05
N THR A 14 -26.60 -16.52 3.41
CA THR A 14 -26.92 -15.57 4.46
C THR A 14 -26.73 -14.12 4.00
N LYS A 15 -26.92 -13.13 4.90
CA LYS A 15 -26.86 -11.72 4.57
C LYS A 15 -25.43 -11.19 4.66
N VAL A 16 -25.04 -10.31 3.73
CA VAL A 16 -23.70 -9.69 3.67
C VAL A 16 -23.35 -8.91 4.95
N ASP A 17 -24.33 -8.25 5.55
CA ASP A 17 -24.19 -7.46 6.78
C ASP A 17 -23.68 -8.28 7.98
N LEU A 18 -23.94 -9.60 7.96
CA LEU A 18 -23.46 -10.52 8.99
C LEU A 18 -21.91 -10.65 8.97
N PHE A 19 -21.25 -10.41 7.85
CA PHE A 19 -19.79 -10.51 7.70
C PHE A 19 -19.09 -9.15 7.84
N SER A 20 -19.76 -8.18 8.48
CA SER A 20 -19.18 -6.88 8.81
C SER A 20 -18.91 -6.78 10.30
N PHE A 21 -17.66 -6.49 10.68
CA PHE A 21 -17.32 -6.22 12.08
C PHE A 21 -17.86 -4.87 12.58
N ASN A 22 -18.37 -4.01 11.68
CA ASN A 22 -19.09 -2.77 12.03
C ASN A 22 -20.61 -2.90 11.87
N GLY A 23 -21.11 -4.12 11.63
CA GLY A 23 -22.51 -4.43 11.40
C GLY A 23 -23.01 -5.51 12.34
N LYS A 24 -23.98 -6.29 11.86
CA LYS A 24 -24.64 -7.34 12.67
C LYS A 24 -23.73 -8.49 13.11
N GLY A 25 -22.58 -8.65 12.44
CA GLY A 25 -21.59 -9.66 12.78
C GLY A 25 -20.58 -9.23 13.83
N ALA A 26 -20.63 -8.01 14.31
CA ALA A 26 -19.72 -7.49 15.32
C ALA A 26 -19.76 -8.29 16.62
N CYS A 27 -18.61 -8.43 17.27
CA CYS A 27 -18.57 -8.93 18.65
C CYS A 27 -19.41 -8.00 19.54
N PRO A 28 -20.38 -8.50 20.30
CA PRO A 28 -21.27 -7.66 21.11
C PRO A 28 -20.55 -6.97 22.26
N VAL A 29 -19.42 -7.50 22.72
CA VAL A 29 -18.65 -6.95 23.85
C VAL A 29 -17.79 -5.76 23.40
N CYS A 30 -16.94 -5.92 22.38
CA CYS A 30 -16.08 -4.85 21.88
C CYS A 30 -16.67 -4.06 20.70
N GLN A 31 -17.88 -4.40 20.27
CA GLN A 31 -18.58 -3.76 19.15
C GLN A 31 -17.74 -3.71 17.86
N GLY A 32 -16.96 -4.78 17.62
CA GLY A 32 -16.11 -4.91 16.44
C GLY A 32 -14.76 -4.20 16.52
N LYS A 33 -14.40 -3.62 17.66
CA LYS A 33 -13.08 -2.98 17.86
C LYS A 33 -11.94 -4.00 17.98
N GLY A 34 -12.22 -5.19 18.54
CA GLY A 34 -11.24 -6.21 18.87
C GLY A 34 -10.52 -5.98 20.19
N VAL A 35 -10.61 -4.77 20.73
CA VAL A 35 -10.01 -4.33 21.98
C VAL A 35 -11.06 -3.68 22.87
N ILE A 36 -10.81 -3.68 24.17
CA ILE A 36 -11.53 -2.90 25.20
C ILE A 36 -10.62 -1.76 25.61
N VAL A 37 -11.12 -0.56 25.45
CA VAL A 37 -10.42 0.67 25.88
C VAL A 37 -10.87 1.00 27.30
N SER A 38 -9.92 1.07 28.23
CA SER A 38 -10.15 1.49 29.61
C SER A 38 -9.56 2.88 29.79
N ASP A 39 -10.42 3.88 29.96
CA ASP A 39 -9.99 5.25 30.26
C ASP A 39 -9.57 5.35 31.73
N MET A 40 -8.33 5.75 31.96
CA MET A 40 -7.84 6.06 33.30
C MET A 40 -7.79 7.59 33.47
N ALA A 41 -8.40 8.09 34.53
CA ALA A 41 -8.64 9.53 34.77
C ALA A 41 -7.40 10.45 34.74
N PHE A 42 -6.19 9.89 34.76
CA PHE A 42 -4.92 10.66 34.77
C PHE A 42 -3.78 10.00 33.99
N MET A 43 -4.08 8.96 33.15
CA MET A 43 -3.10 8.24 32.34
C MET A 43 -3.68 8.01 30.95
N ASP A 44 -2.82 7.70 29.97
CA ASP A 44 -3.26 7.30 28.65
C ASP A 44 -4.18 6.09 28.72
N SER A 45 -5.19 6.04 27.86
CA SER A 45 -6.12 4.92 27.78
C SER A 45 -5.38 3.61 27.49
N ILE A 46 -5.68 2.56 28.25
CA ILE A 46 -5.09 1.23 28.06
C ILE A 46 -6.03 0.42 27.18
N GLU A 47 -5.48 -0.11 26.07
CA GLU A 47 -6.18 -1.04 25.21
C GLU A 47 -5.82 -2.49 25.61
N THR A 48 -6.85 -3.28 25.90
CA THR A 48 -6.70 -4.72 26.17
C THR A 48 -7.43 -5.52 25.12
N VAL A 49 -6.89 -6.68 24.73
CA VAL A 49 -7.56 -7.57 23.76
C VAL A 49 -8.93 -8.00 24.32
N CYS A 50 -9.96 -7.92 23.51
CA CYS A 50 -11.31 -8.36 23.90
C CYS A 50 -11.33 -9.88 24.11
N GLU A 51 -11.49 -10.34 25.34
CA GLU A 51 -11.52 -11.78 25.68
C GLU A 51 -12.68 -12.51 25.01
N ALA A 52 -13.83 -11.86 24.82
CA ALA A 52 -15.01 -12.48 24.22
C ALA A 52 -14.84 -12.90 22.77
N CYS A 53 -14.00 -12.20 22.00
CA CYS A 53 -13.72 -12.55 20.61
C CYS A 53 -12.22 -12.84 20.34
N GLY A 54 -11.37 -12.79 21.36
CA GLY A 54 -9.92 -13.01 21.21
C GLY A 54 -9.27 -12.02 20.22
N GLY A 55 -9.79 -10.78 20.11
CA GLY A 55 -9.28 -9.80 19.13
C GLY A 55 -9.87 -9.92 17.72
N LEU A 56 -10.63 -10.97 17.42
CA LEU A 56 -11.12 -11.29 16.07
C LEU A 56 -12.22 -10.34 15.55
N ARG A 57 -12.81 -9.49 16.41
CA ARG A 57 -13.79 -8.45 16.08
C ARG A 57 -15.20 -8.95 15.73
N TYR A 58 -15.38 -10.25 15.47
CA TYR A 58 -16.64 -10.87 15.09
C TYR A 58 -17.24 -11.68 16.25
N SER A 59 -18.55 -11.88 16.20
CA SER A 59 -19.25 -12.80 17.12
C SER A 59 -18.92 -14.26 16.79
N ASN A 60 -18.93 -15.14 17.80
CA ASN A 60 -18.64 -16.57 17.62
C ASN A 60 -19.59 -17.24 16.60
N GLY A 61 -20.85 -16.82 16.52
CA GLY A 61 -21.79 -17.33 15.52
C GLY A 61 -21.38 -17.01 14.08
N VAL A 62 -20.75 -15.87 13.85
CA VAL A 62 -20.24 -15.49 12.52
C VAL A 62 -18.98 -16.29 12.17
N LEU A 63 -18.12 -16.56 13.14
CA LEU A 63 -16.88 -17.33 12.94
C LEU A 63 -17.14 -18.81 12.60
N SER A 64 -18.36 -19.32 12.79
CA SER A 64 -18.72 -20.68 12.36
C SER A 64 -18.89 -20.82 10.85
N TYR A 65 -19.18 -19.72 10.13
CA TYR A 65 -19.28 -19.71 8.67
C TYR A 65 -17.91 -19.75 8.00
N LYS A 66 -17.76 -20.60 7.00
CA LYS A 66 -16.48 -20.81 6.32
C LYS A 66 -16.58 -20.69 4.82
N VAL A 67 -15.49 -20.23 4.20
CA VAL A 67 -15.21 -20.26 2.77
C VAL A 67 -13.78 -20.77 2.62
N HIS A 68 -13.53 -21.76 1.76
CA HIS A 68 -12.24 -22.46 1.67
C HIS A 68 -11.70 -22.96 3.02
N ASN A 69 -12.58 -23.44 3.90
CA ASN A 69 -12.28 -23.89 5.27
C ASN A 69 -11.80 -22.78 6.24
N LEU A 70 -11.78 -21.53 5.83
CA LEU A 70 -11.41 -20.38 6.66
C LEU A 70 -12.65 -19.56 7.02
N ASN A 71 -12.71 -19.06 8.26
CA ASN A 71 -13.71 -18.07 8.66
C ASN A 71 -13.35 -16.67 8.17
N ILE A 72 -14.27 -15.71 8.32
CA ILE A 72 -14.05 -14.34 7.82
C ILE A 72 -12.87 -13.65 8.49
N ALA A 73 -12.61 -13.88 9.77
CA ALA A 73 -11.48 -13.28 10.48
C ALA A 73 -10.15 -13.86 10.00
N GLU A 74 -10.08 -15.17 9.81
CA GLU A 74 -8.90 -15.86 9.24
C GLU A 74 -8.60 -15.37 7.82
N VAL A 75 -9.63 -15.20 6.97
CA VAL A 75 -9.44 -14.63 5.62
C VAL A 75 -8.96 -13.19 5.67
N MET A 76 -9.53 -12.37 6.56
CA MET A 76 -9.10 -10.98 6.71
C MET A 76 -7.70 -10.85 7.31
N ASP A 77 -7.20 -11.87 7.99
CA ASP A 77 -5.84 -11.94 8.52
C ASP A 77 -4.80 -12.45 7.51
N LEU A 78 -5.22 -12.87 6.32
CA LEU A 78 -4.28 -13.22 5.25
C LEU A 78 -3.55 -11.98 4.75
N SER A 79 -2.28 -12.18 4.34
CA SER A 79 -1.58 -11.20 3.52
C SER A 79 -2.26 -11.05 2.15
N ALA A 80 -2.08 -9.91 1.50
CA ALA A 80 -2.63 -9.67 0.16
C ALA A 80 -2.16 -10.75 -0.85
N GLU A 81 -0.92 -11.22 -0.74
CA GLU A 81 -0.35 -12.29 -1.56
C GLU A 81 -1.10 -13.61 -1.36
N LYS A 82 -1.21 -14.09 -0.10
CA LYS A 82 -1.93 -15.32 0.22
C LYS A 82 -3.41 -15.26 -0.14
N ALA A 83 -4.03 -14.09 0.06
CA ALA A 83 -5.42 -13.90 -0.35
C ALA A 83 -5.58 -13.89 -1.87
N CYS A 84 -4.61 -13.35 -2.61
CA CYS A 84 -4.60 -13.38 -4.08
C CYS A 84 -4.49 -14.82 -4.61
N GLU A 85 -3.66 -15.65 -3.98
CA GLU A 85 -3.53 -17.08 -4.29
C GLU A 85 -4.81 -17.85 -3.97
N LEU A 86 -5.35 -17.67 -2.76
CA LEU A 86 -6.57 -18.35 -2.29
C LEU A 86 -7.78 -18.06 -3.19
N PHE A 87 -7.91 -16.81 -3.67
CA PHE A 87 -9.01 -16.37 -4.51
C PHE A 87 -8.61 -16.24 -6.00
N SER A 88 -7.61 -17.01 -6.44
CA SER A 88 -7.14 -16.98 -7.83
C SER A 88 -8.30 -17.14 -8.82
N GLY A 89 -8.28 -16.39 -9.93
CA GLY A 89 -9.32 -16.38 -10.95
C GLY A 89 -10.63 -15.67 -10.55
N THR A 90 -10.65 -14.96 -9.43
CA THR A 90 -11.83 -14.19 -8.98
C THR A 90 -11.57 -12.68 -9.00
N VAL A 91 -12.65 -11.89 -8.96
CA VAL A 91 -12.60 -10.42 -8.83
C VAL A 91 -11.83 -9.98 -7.56
N ILE A 92 -11.77 -10.83 -6.52
CA ILE A 92 -11.01 -10.55 -5.30
C ILE A 92 -9.51 -10.50 -5.63
N ALA A 93 -9.00 -11.53 -6.29
CA ALA A 93 -7.59 -11.59 -6.72
C ALA A 93 -7.24 -10.44 -7.67
N GLU A 94 -8.12 -10.14 -8.65
CA GLU A 94 -7.92 -9.00 -9.56
C GLU A 94 -7.76 -7.67 -8.82
N LYS A 95 -8.55 -7.44 -7.75
CA LYS A 95 -8.47 -6.22 -6.93
C LYS A 95 -7.25 -6.18 -6.01
N LEU A 96 -6.69 -7.33 -5.64
CA LEU A 96 -5.49 -7.42 -4.80
C LEU A 96 -4.19 -7.36 -5.62
N THR A 97 -4.22 -7.80 -6.88
CA THR A 97 -3.04 -7.78 -7.78
C THR A 97 -2.29 -6.44 -7.80
N PRO A 98 -2.96 -5.26 -7.83
CA PRO A 98 -2.26 -3.98 -7.74
C PRO A 98 -1.37 -3.82 -6.51
N LEU A 99 -1.77 -4.37 -5.35
CA LEU A 99 -0.95 -4.32 -4.13
C LEU A 99 0.33 -5.14 -4.28
N LEU A 100 0.26 -6.29 -4.94
CA LEU A 100 1.43 -7.12 -5.21
C LEU A 100 2.41 -6.40 -6.15
N LYS A 101 1.87 -5.71 -7.17
CA LYS A 101 2.68 -4.95 -8.13
C LYS A 101 3.48 -3.82 -7.49
N VAL A 102 2.95 -3.19 -6.44
CA VAL A 102 3.66 -2.13 -5.69
C VAL A 102 4.49 -2.67 -4.52
N GLY A 103 4.75 -3.99 -4.45
CA GLY A 103 5.56 -4.61 -3.40
C GLY A 103 4.88 -4.71 -2.03
N LEU A 104 3.55 -4.58 -1.96
CA LEU A 104 2.77 -4.62 -0.73
C LEU A 104 2.03 -5.94 -0.51
N GLY A 105 2.52 -7.04 -1.09
CA GLY A 105 1.92 -8.37 -0.95
C GLY A 105 1.87 -8.89 0.49
N TYR A 106 2.76 -8.42 1.36
CA TYR A 106 2.85 -8.83 2.76
C TYR A 106 1.79 -8.18 3.68
N ILE A 107 1.15 -7.09 3.25
CA ILE A 107 0.15 -6.37 4.05
C ILE A 107 -1.08 -7.26 4.26
N HIS A 108 -1.55 -7.34 5.49
CA HIS A 108 -2.75 -8.10 5.86
C HIS A 108 -4.03 -7.32 5.46
N LEU A 109 -5.08 -8.05 5.05
CA LEU A 109 -6.33 -7.43 4.60
C LEU A 109 -7.07 -6.66 5.71
N ASN A 110 -6.83 -7.01 6.98
CA ASN A 110 -7.38 -6.34 8.17
C ASN A 110 -6.45 -5.26 8.73
N GLN A 111 -5.27 -5.06 8.16
CA GLN A 111 -4.29 -4.10 8.68
C GLN A 111 -4.83 -2.68 8.67
N SER A 112 -4.66 -1.97 9.79
CA SER A 112 -5.06 -0.57 9.88
C SER A 112 -4.12 0.31 9.05
N LEU A 113 -4.68 1.28 8.32
CA LEU A 113 -3.87 2.25 7.58
C LEU A 113 -2.98 3.10 8.51
N SER A 114 -3.37 3.27 9.78
CA SER A 114 -2.58 3.99 10.79
C SER A 114 -1.28 3.29 11.21
N THR A 115 -1.15 1.99 10.93
CA THR A 115 0.05 1.20 11.23
C THR A 115 1.03 1.16 10.06
N LEU A 116 0.67 1.72 8.92
CA LEU A 116 1.49 1.75 7.71
C LEU A 116 2.44 2.94 7.72
N SER A 117 3.63 2.74 7.21
CA SER A 117 4.59 3.81 6.95
C SER A 117 4.08 4.78 5.86
N GLY A 118 4.65 5.99 5.81
CA GLY A 118 4.32 6.96 4.76
C GLY A 118 4.53 6.42 3.36
N GLY A 119 5.63 5.70 3.12
CA GLY A 119 5.94 5.06 1.84
C GLY A 119 4.94 3.94 1.48
N GLU A 120 4.49 3.13 2.44
CA GLU A 120 3.45 2.12 2.19
C GLU A 120 2.12 2.75 1.82
N LEU A 121 1.71 3.81 2.52
CA LEU A 121 0.49 4.56 2.19
C LEU A 121 0.55 5.17 0.78
N GLN A 122 1.71 5.71 0.40
CA GLN A 122 1.93 6.25 -0.93
C GLN A 122 1.82 5.17 -2.00
N ARG A 123 2.42 3.99 -1.79
CA ARG A 123 2.31 2.85 -2.71
C ARG A 123 0.89 2.28 -2.81
N ILE A 124 0.12 2.27 -1.71
CA ILE A 124 -1.32 1.90 -1.77
C ILE A 124 -2.09 2.88 -2.66
N LYS A 125 -1.83 4.19 -2.52
CA LYS A 125 -2.43 5.20 -3.41
C LYS A 125 -2.02 4.95 -4.86
N LEU A 126 -0.73 4.71 -5.12
CA LEU A 126 -0.23 4.41 -6.46
C LEU A 126 -0.92 3.17 -7.06
N ALA A 127 -1.08 2.09 -6.28
CA ALA A 127 -1.79 0.88 -6.70
C ALA A 127 -3.22 1.18 -7.20
N SER A 128 -3.90 2.18 -6.63
CA SER A 128 -5.24 2.57 -7.07
C SER A 128 -5.27 3.26 -8.43
N PHE A 129 -4.16 3.84 -8.87
CA PHE A 129 -4.04 4.58 -10.13
C PHE A 129 -3.47 3.79 -11.30
N LEU A 130 -3.08 2.52 -11.10
CA LEU A 130 -2.47 1.69 -12.14
C LEU A 130 -3.30 1.50 -13.42
N ARG A 131 -4.58 1.77 -13.35
CA ARG A 131 -5.50 1.66 -14.51
C ARG A 131 -5.82 3.02 -15.16
N GLU A 132 -5.34 4.11 -14.57
CA GLU A 132 -5.55 5.46 -15.09
C GLU A 132 -4.65 5.69 -16.30
N LYS A 133 -5.14 6.50 -17.26
CA LYS A 133 -4.42 6.85 -18.50
C LYS A 133 -4.47 8.35 -18.75
N GLY A 134 -3.41 8.89 -19.36
CA GLY A 134 -3.32 10.31 -19.72
C GLY A 134 -3.26 11.24 -18.50
N LYS A 135 -2.69 10.77 -17.39
CA LYS A 135 -2.53 11.52 -16.14
C LYS A 135 -1.09 11.95 -15.95
N ILE A 136 -0.91 12.97 -15.12
CA ILE A 136 0.39 13.39 -14.59
C ILE A 136 0.41 13.02 -13.12
N PHE A 137 1.39 12.21 -12.73
CA PHE A 137 1.63 11.82 -11.34
C PHE A 137 2.88 12.56 -10.84
N ILE A 138 2.77 13.19 -9.69
CA ILE A 138 3.90 13.83 -9.00
C ILE A 138 4.10 13.05 -7.70
N LEU A 139 5.27 12.45 -7.54
CA LEU A 139 5.59 11.60 -6.40
C LEU A 139 6.85 12.14 -5.72
N ASP A 140 6.78 12.28 -4.41
CA ASP A 140 7.85 12.78 -3.57
C ASP A 140 8.46 11.60 -2.79
N GLU A 141 9.74 11.33 -3.04
CA GLU A 141 10.55 10.25 -2.45
C GLU A 141 9.84 8.87 -2.40
N PRO A 142 9.29 8.36 -3.53
CA PRO A 142 8.53 7.12 -3.53
C PRO A 142 9.37 5.87 -3.20
N THR A 143 10.71 5.99 -3.22
CA THR A 143 11.63 4.90 -2.85
C THR A 143 12.04 4.92 -1.37
N ASP A 144 11.60 5.92 -0.59
CA ASP A 144 11.98 6.00 0.82
C ASP A 144 11.56 4.75 1.60
N GLY A 145 12.51 4.23 2.38
CA GLY A 145 12.32 3.01 3.19
C GLY A 145 12.21 1.71 2.38
N LEU A 146 12.50 1.72 1.07
CA LEU A 146 12.48 0.52 0.24
C LEU A 146 13.82 -0.23 0.22
N HIS A 147 13.74 -1.56 0.17
CA HIS A 147 14.88 -2.39 -0.17
C HIS A 147 15.15 -2.33 -1.69
N LEU A 148 16.41 -2.51 -2.11
CA LEU A 148 16.82 -2.44 -3.53
C LEU A 148 15.92 -3.24 -4.49
N LYS A 149 15.56 -4.47 -4.13
CA LYS A 149 14.66 -5.32 -4.95
C LYS A 149 13.25 -4.73 -5.14
N ASP A 150 12.79 -3.93 -4.18
CA ASP A 150 11.48 -3.30 -4.25
C ASP A 150 11.54 -2.01 -5.08
N ILE A 151 12.71 -1.37 -5.15
CA ILE A 151 12.98 -0.23 -6.04
C ILE A 151 12.88 -0.68 -7.51
N ASP A 152 13.49 -1.82 -7.89
CA ASP A 152 13.39 -2.36 -9.25
C ASP A 152 11.93 -2.64 -9.65
N ARG A 153 11.15 -3.19 -8.73
CA ARG A 153 9.71 -3.41 -8.95
C ARG A 153 8.93 -2.11 -9.12
N LEU A 154 9.29 -1.09 -8.35
CA LEU A 154 8.64 0.22 -8.43
C LEU A 154 9.00 0.93 -9.76
N ILE A 155 10.27 0.85 -10.21
CA ILE A 155 10.68 1.34 -11.52
C ILE A 155 9.89 0.65 -12.63
N SER A 156 9.85 -0.68 -12.64
CA SER A 156 9.06 -1.44 -13.63
C SER A 156 7.58 -1.08 -13.62
N LEU A 157 7.04 -0.69 -12.46
CA LEU A 157 5.68 -0.21 -12.35
C LEU A 157 5.53 1.18 -13.01
N PHE A 158 6.48 2.09 -12.79
CA PHE A 158 6.48 3.40 -13.43
C PHE A 158 6.55 3.26 -14.95
N ASP A 159 7.40 2.39 -15.47
CA ASP A 159 7.49 2.09 -16.91
C ASP A 159 6.13 1.64 -17.45
N THR A 160 5.45 0.70 -16.76
CA THR A 160 4.11 0.25 -17.15
C THR A 160 3.08 1.40 -17.16
N MET A 161 3.19 2.35 -16.21
CA MET A 161 2.29 3.51 -16.18
C MET A 161 2.59 4.50 -17.31
N VAL A 162 3.86 4.71 -17.65
CA VAL A 162 4.28 5.57 -18.78
C VAL A 162 3.85 4.96 -20.12
N GLU A 163 4.03 3.65 -20.31
CA GLU A 163 3.63 2.93 -21.53
C GLU A 163 2.14 3.07 -21.87
N VAL A 164 1.27 3.19 -20.86
CA VAL A 164 -0.18 3.41 -21.09
C VAL A 164 -0.53 4.90 -21.29
N GLY A 165 0.48 5.79 -21.38
CA GLY A 165 0.33 7.20 -21.74
C GLY A 165 0.24 8.15 -20.55
N ASN A 166 0.74 7.79 -19.38
CA ASN A 166 0.90 8.71 -18.25
C ASN A 166 2.25 9.42 -18.28
N THR A 167 2.35 10.52 -17.54
CA THR A 167 3.60 11.21 -17.24
C THR A 167 3.88 11.09 -15.76
N ILE A 168 5.10 10.75 -15.38
CA ILE A 168 5.51 10.61 -13.98
C ILE A 168 6.63 11.62 -13.70
N ILE A 169 6.43 12.45 -12.69
CA ILE A 169 7.42 13.39 -12.17
C ILE A 169 7.80 12.89 -10.78
N LEU A 170 9.09 12.56 -10.61
CA LEU A 170 9.62 12.06 -9.36
C LEU A 170 10.52 13.12 -8.72
N ILE A 171 10.34 13.37 -7.44
CA ILE A 171 11.32 14.07 -6.61
C ILE A 171 12.09 12.95 -5.92
N GLU A 172 13.35 12.74 -6.32
CA GLU A 172 14.12 11.57 -5.91
C GLU A 172 15.61 11.86 -5.79
N HIS A 173 16.25 11.07 -4.95
CA HIS A 173 17.71 11.08 -4.79
C HIS A 173 18.32 9.68 -5.01
N ASN A 174 17.49 8.67 -5.28
CA ASN A 174 17.92 7.31 -5.55
C ASN A 174 18.55 7.19 -6.95
N LEU A 175 19.78 6.70 -7.02
CA LEU A 175 20.56 6.64 -8.26
C LEU A 175 19.97 5.66 -9.29
N GLU A 176 19.35 4.56 -8.86
CA GLU A 176 18.75 3.59 -9.79
C GLU A 176 17.52 4.20 -10.48
N VAL A 177 16.73 5.00 -9.75
CA VAL A 177 15.61 5.76 -10.32
C VAL A 177 16.12 6.81 -11.29
N LEU A 178 17.17 7.55 -10.92
CA LEU A 178 17.80 8.54 -11.80
C LEU A 178 18.32 7.92 -13.09
N LYS A 179 18.99 6.76 -13.02
CA LYS A 179 19.50 6.04 -14.20
C LYS A 179 18.40 5.55 -15.13
N SER A 180 17.24 5.19 -14.58
CA SER A 180 16.10 4.66 -15.34
C SER A 180 15.16 5.74 -15.89
N SER A 181 15.33 7.01 -15.49
CA SER A 181 14.46 8.10 -15.95
C SER A 181 14.78 8.53 -17.39
N ASP A 182 13.76 9.05 -18.10
CA ASP A 182 13.92 9.60 -19.45
C ASP A 182 14.59 10.97 -19.43
N TYR A 183 14.35 11.75 -18.37
CA TYR A 183 14.84 13.13 -18.24
C TYR A 183 15.08 13.49 -16.78
N VAL A 184 16.17 14.20 -16.51
CA VAL A 184 16.58 14.63 -15.17
C VAL A 184 16.66 16.15 -15.12
N ILE A 185 16.14 16.74 -14.06
CA ILE A 185 16.33 18.14 -13.70
C ILE A 185 17.01 18.17 -12.33
N GLU A 186 18.26 18.59 -12.29
CA GLU A 186 19.02 18.70 -11.05
C GLU A 186 18.97 20.12 -10.51
N LEU A 187 18.52 20.25 -9.26
CA LEU A 187 18.46 21.52 -8.53
C LEU A 187 19.59 21.59 -7.48
N GLY A 188 20.20 22.75 -7.34
CA GLY A 188 21.26 22.93 -6.33
C GLY A 188 21.92 24.30 -6.41
N PRO A 189 23.22 24.42 -6.01
CA PRO A 189 24.07 23.39 -5.40
C PRO A 189 23.83 23.16 -3.91
N LYS A 190 23.07 24.06 -3.24
CA LYS A 190 22.76 24.04 -1.80
C LYS A 190 21.28 24.23 -1.57
N GLY A 191 20.82 24.12 -0.33
CA GLY A 191 19.48 24.49 0.09
C GLY A 191 19.33 25.98 0.45
N GLY A 192 18.10 26.45 0.65
CA GLY A 192 17.78 27.82 1.04
C GLY A 192 18.15 28.86 -0.02
N ASP A 193 18.55 30.06 0.43
CA ASP A 193 18.84 31.22 -0.46
C ASP A 193 19.98 31.00 -1.46
N GLN A 194 20.83 30.01 -1.24
CA GLN A 194 21.94 29.63 -2.14
C GLN A 194 21.62 28.44 -3.05
N GLY A 195 20.38 27.94 -3.00
CA GLY A 195 19.89 26.80 -3.77
C GLY A 195 18.86 27.18 -4.83
N GLY A 196 18.10 26.18 -5.27
CA GLY A 196 16.95 26.39 -6.18
C GLY A 196 17.33 26.79 -7.62
N ARG A 197 18.59 26.59 -8.02
CA ARG A 197 19.04 26.83 -9.41
C ARG A 197 19.12 25.51 -10.15
N ILE A 198 18.79 25.51 -11.43
CA ILE A 198 19.01 24.36 -12.30
C ILE A 198 20.51 24.23 -12.55
N LEU A 199 21.11 23.13 -12.12
CA LEU A 199 22.49 22.77 -12.36
C LEU A 199 22.65 21.96 -13.64
N PHE A 200 21.65 21.13 -13.94
CA PHE A 200 21.57 20.28 -15.12
C PHE A 200 20.12 20.03 -15.49
N GLU A 201 19.87 19.91 -16.78
CA GLU A 201 18.63 19.35 -17.36
C GLU A 201 19.00 18.57 -18.63
N GLY A 202 18.46 17.35 -18.79
CA GLY A 202 18.75 16.45 -19.89
C GLY A 202 18.58 14.98 -19.53
N THR A 203 19.03 14.09 -20.38
CA THR A 203 19.00 12.65 -20.14
C THR A 203 20.06 12.24 -19.09
N PRO A 204 19.88 11.10 -18.38
CA PRO A 204 20.91 10.57 -17.49
C PRO A 204 22.28 10.38 -18.16
N SER A 205 22.29 9.97 -19.43
CA SER A 205 23.54 9.80 -20.20
C SER A 205 24.28 11.13 -20.45
N GLU A 206 23.55 12.21 -20.69
CA GLU A 206 24.14 13.55 -20.87
C GLU A 206 24.66 14.09 -19.53
N MET A 207 24.03 13.72 -18.40
CA MET A 207 24.45 14.13 -17.07
C MET A 207 25.88 13.69 -16.74
N LEU A 208 26.31 12.52 -17.23
CA LEU A 208 27.68 12.02 -17.00
C LEU A 208 28.76 13.01 -17.47
N ASN A 209 28.48 13.83 -18.50
CA ASN A 209 29.37 14.82 -19.06
C ASN A 209 29.09 16.24 -18.55
N ALA A 210 28.11 16.45 -17.71
CA ALA A 210 27.68 17.77 -17.25
C ALA A 210 28.62 18.33 -16.16
N ALA A 211 29.47 19.29 -16.50
CA ALA A 211 30.49 19.83 -15.59
C ALA A 211 29.89 20.45 -14.30
N LYS A 212 28.67 20.98 -14.34
CA LYS A 212 27.99 21.63 -13.21
C LYS A 212 27.19 20.65 -12.35
N SER A 213 26.93 19.43 -12.81
CA SER A 213 26.19 18.42 -12.06
C SER A 213 27.01 17.94 -10.87
N VAL A 214 26.38 17.96 -9.69
CA VAL A 214 26.93 17.40 -8.45
C VAL A 214 26.66 15.90 -8.39
N THR A 215 25.55 15.47 -8.95
CA THR A 215 25.09 14.07 -8.91
C THR A 215 25.88 13.15 -9.83
N ARG A 216 26.47 13.68 -10.93
CA ARG A 216 27.18 12.87 -11.94
C ARG A 216 28.26 11.95 -11.38
N GLN A 217 28.95 12.38 -10.30
CA GLN A 217 30.03 11.61 -9.69
C GLN A 217 29.57 10.31 -9.03
N TYR A 218 28.27 10.19 -8.76
CA TYR A 218 27.65 9.01 -8.15
C TYR A 218 26.97 8.11 -9.18
N LEU A 219 26.85 8.54 -10.43
CA LEU A 219 26.26 7.76 -11.53
C LEU A 219 27.28 6.86 -12.24
N LEU A 220 28.59 7.08 -11.98
CA LEU A 220 29.70 6.28 -12.49
C LEU A 220 29.90 4.95 -11.71
#